data_00f0a5a780d048c5a610518921663b80
#
_entry.id   00f0a5a780d048c5a610518921663b80
#
_cell.length_a   1.000
_cell.length_b   1.000
_cell.length_c   1.000
_cell.angle_alpha   90.00
_cell.angle_beta   90.00
_cell.angle_gamma   90.00
#
_symmetry.space_group_name_H-M   'P 1'
#
loop_
_entity.id
_entity.type
_entity.pdbx_description
1 polymer ?
#
loop_
_entity_poly.entity_id
_entity_poly.type
_entity_poly.pdbx_seq_one_letter_code
_entity_poly.pdbx_strand_id
1 'polypeptide(L)' 'MTLKEYIIKRGEGPLAKEMGVSVDTVKSWRYGNREPRPKQAKKLLLMTGYAMTSEDIYGPIEADALITES' A
#
# COMPACT_ATOMS: atom_id res chain seq x y z
N MET A 1 -7.66 7.63 3.09
CA MET A 1 -6.41 7.92 2.34
C MET A 1 -5.99 6.69 1.58
N THR A 2 -5.79 6.79 0.28
CA THR A 2 -5.29 5.65 -0.51
C THR A 2 -3.77 5.57 -0.43
N LEU A 3 -3.22 4.41 -0.77
CA LEU A 3 -1.77 4.22 -0.81
C LEU A 3 -1.12 5.20 -1.79
N LYS A 4 -1.74 5.38 -2.95
CA LYS A 4 -1.24 6.32 -3.95
C LYS A 4 -1.16 7.73 -3.40
N GLU A 5 -2.21 8.19 -2.72
CA GLU A 5 -2.23 9.51 -2.10
C GLU A 5 -1.14 9.65 -1.03
N TYR A 6 -0.97 8.62 -0.23
CA TYR A 6 0.06 8.61 0.81
C TYR A 6 1.45 8.70 0.21
N ILE A 7 1.71 7.94 -0.86
CA ILE A 7 3.01 7.96 -1.54
C ILE A 7 3.30 9.35 -2.10
N ILE A 8 2.29 9.96 -2.73
CA ILE A 8 2.45 11.30 -3.30
C ILE A 8 2.74 12.32 -2.21
N LYS A 9 2.02 12.24 -1.11
CA LYS A 9 2.18 13.17 0.01
C LYS A 9 3.50 12.99 0.73
N ARG A 10 3.89 11.74 0.98
CA ARG A 10 5.11 11.42 1.74
C ARG A 10 6.37 11.55 0.90
N GLY A 11 6.28 11.23 -0.39
CA GLY A 11 7.43 11.16 -1.28
C GLY A 11 7.96 9.74 -1.39
N GLU A 12 8.33 9.36 -2.62
CA GLU A 12 8.80 8.00 -2.91
C GLU A 12 10.11 7.67 -2.18
N GLY A 13 11.04 8.60 -2.17
CA GLY A 13 12.34 8.39 -1.54
C GLY A 13 12.25 8.18 -0.03
N PRO A 14 11.66 9.14 0.72
CA PRO A 14 11.50 8.99 2.16
C PRO A 14 10.71 7.75 2.55
N LEU A 15 9.64 7.45 1.82
CA LEU A 15 8.82 6.28 2.12
C LEU A 15 9.59 4.97 1.89
N ALA A 16 10.33 4.90 0.78
CA ALA A 16 11.15 3.73 0.48
C ALA A 16 12.14 3.46 1.61
N LYS A 17 12.77 4.52 2.10
CA LYS A 17 13.73 4.41 3.19
C LYS A 17 13.06 3.91 4.47
N GLU A 18 11.90 4.46 4.81
CA GLU A 18 11.17 4.04 6.00
C GLU A 18 10.69 2.59 5.91
N MET A 19 10.29 2.18 4.71
CA MET A 19 9.81 0.81 4.47
C MET A 19 10.93 -0.20 4.30
N GLY A 20 12.16 0.25 4.11
CA GLY A 20 13.28 -0.65 3.85
C GLY A 20 13.22 -1.30 2.47
N VAL A 21 12.65 -0.59 1.49
CA VAL A 21 12.53 -1.09 0.12
C VAL A 21 13.15 -0.08 -0.86
N SER A 22 13.28 -0.47 -2.12
CA SER A 22 13.80 0.44 -3.13
C SER A 22 12.75 1.47 -3.54
N VAL A 23 13.21 2.59 -4.09
CA VAL A 23 12.32 3.60 -4.63
C VAL A 23 11.48 3.02 -5.76
N ASP A 24 12.07 2.13 -6.57
CA ASP A 24 11.35 1.48 -7.66
C ASP A 24 10.17 0.65 -7.15
N THR A 25 10.33 0.01 -5.98
CA THR A 25 9.23 -0.73 -5.36
C THR A 25 8.09 0.21 -5.00
N VAL A 26 8.39 1.35 -4.39
CA VAL A 26 7.38 2.33 -4.02
C VAL A 26 6.70 2.90 -5.26
N LYS A 27 7.46 3.16 -6.32
CA LYS A 27 6.88 3.60 -7.60
C LYS A 27 5.93 2.57 -8.17
N SER A 28 6.28 1.30 -8.07
CA SER A 28 5.41 0.22 -8.54
C SER A 28 4.09 0.20 -7.78
N TRP A 29 4.13 0.46 -6.48
CA TRP A 29 2.90 0.58 -5.68
C TRP A 29 2.06 1.78 -6.12
N ARG A 30 2.73 2.91 -6.38
CA ARG A 30 2.06 4.15 -6.80
C ARG A 30 1.32 3.97 -8.12
N TYR A 31 1.95 3.29 -9.08
CA TYR A 31 1.37 3.09 -10.40
C TYR A 31 0.47 1.85 -10.51
N GLY A 32 0.36 1.09 -9.42
CA GLY A 32 -0.51 -0.08 -9.39
C GLY A 32 0.07 -1.31 -10.08
N ASN A 33 1.38 -1.31 -10.39
CA ASN A 33 2.03 -2.47 -11.00
C ASN A 33 2.27 -3.59 -9.99
N ARG A 34 2.40 -3.25 -8.72
CA ARG A 34 2.60 -4.20 -7.63
C ARG A 34 1.84 -3.72 -6.40
N GLU A 35 1.60 -4.64 -5.50
CA GLU A 35 0.97 -4.34 -4.21
C GLU A 35 1.94 -4.65 -3.08
N PRO A 36 1.88 -3.91 -1.96
CA PRO A 36 2.69 -4.25 -0.80
C PRO A 36 2.36 -5.64 -0.30
N ARG A 37 3.37 -6.35 0.17
CA ARG A 37 3.15 -7.64 0.81
C ARG A 37 2.46 -7.45 2.16
N PRO A 38 1.83 -8.50 2.72
CA PRO A 38 1.12 -8.36 4.01
C PRO A 38 1.94 -7.71 5.12
N LYS A 39 3.20 -8.05 5.24
CA LYS A 39 4.07 -7.43 6.25
C LYS A 39 4.27 -5.95 6.00
N GLN A 40 4.42 -5.58 4.74
CA GLN A 40 4.59 -4.18 4.34
C GLN A 40 3.30 -3.40 4.55
N ALA A 41 2.16 -4.01 4.21
CA ALA A 41 0.87 -3.40 4.44
C ALA A 41 0.64 -3.15 5.92
N LYS A 42 0.95 -4.11 6.77
CA LYS A 42 0.83 -3.96 8.21
C LYS A 42 1.68 -2.80 8.72
N LYS A 43 2.89 -2.69 8.22
CA LYS A 43 3.78 -1.59 8.59
C LYS A 43 3.20 -0.25 8.17
N LEU A 44 2.62 -0.16 6.97
CA LEU A 44 1.96 1.06 6.49
C LEU A 44 0.80 1.45 7.39
N LEU A 45 -0.02 0.48 7.81
CA LEU A 45 -1.12 0.76 8.72
C LEU A 45 -0.62 1.34 10.04
N LEU A 46 0.45 0.77 10.58
CA LEU A 46 1.03 1.24 11.84
C LEU A 46 1.67 2.61 11.69
N MET A 47 2.39 2.84 10.60
CA MET A 47 3.06 4.12 10.33
C MET A 47 2.07 5.27 10.18
N THR A 48 0.90 4.99 9.65
CA THR A 48 -0.13 6.01 9.45
C THR A 48 -1.07 6.12 10.64
N GLY A 49 -0.87 5.34 11.69
CA GLY A 49 -1.76 5.33 12.84
C GLY A 49 -3.16 4.86 12.47
N TYR A 50 -3.24 3.93 11.53
CA TYR A 50 -4.49 3.38 10.99
C TYR A 50 -5.34 4.41 10.24
N ALA A 51 -4.74 5.51 9.80
CA ALA A 51 -5.41 6.43 8.89
C ALA A 51 -5.61 5.78 7.50
N MET A 52 -4.84 4.75 7.20
CA MET A 52 -4.95 3.95 5.99
C MET A 52 -5.49 2.57 6.36
N THR A 53 -6.36 2.03 5.51
CA THR A 53 -6.95 0.70 5.70
C THR A 53 -6.42 -0.26 4.66
N SER A 54 -6.75 -1.56 4.81
CA SER A 54 -6.37 -2.55 3.81
C SER A 54 -6.98 -2.22 2.44
N GLU A 55 -8.20 -1.69 2.42
CA GLU A 55 -8.84 -1.26 1.18
C GLU A 55 -8.10 -0.11 0.52
N ASP A 56 -7.52 0.79 1.32
CA ASP A 56 -6.72 1.89 0.79
C ASP A 56 -5.44 1.39 0.12
N ILE A 57 -4.90 0.28 0.59
CA ILE A 57 -3.68 -0.31 0.06
C ILE A 57 -3.98 -1.15 -1.18
N TYR A 58 -4.95 -2.05 -1.09
CA TYR A 58 -5.23 -3.04 -2.13
C TYR A 58 -6.41 -2.67 -3.03
N GLY A 59 -7.10 -1.58 -2.71
CA GLY A 59 -8.32 -1.19 -3.41
C GLY A 59 -9.53 -1.93 -2.86
N PRO A 60 -10.72 -1.58 -3.34
CA PRO A 60 -11.96 -2.20 -2.85
C PRO A 60 -11.93 -3.72 -3.03
N ILE A 61 -12.35 -4.43 -2.01
CA ILE A 61 -12.48 -5.88 -2.07
C ILE A 61 -13.78 -6.18 -2.80
N GLU A 62 -13.68 -6.85 -3.94
CA GLU A 62 -14.86 -7.21 -4.71
C GLU A 62 -15.48 -8.49 -4.15
N ALA A 63 -16.82 -8.53 -4.14
CA ALA A 63 -17.54 -9.70 -3.67
C ALA A 63 -17.16 -10.94 -4.49
N ASP A 64 -16.94 -10.78 -5.79
CA ASP A 64 -16.55 -11.86 -6.67
C ASP A 64 -15.22 -12.50 -6.26
N ALA A 65 -14.28 -11.68 -5.83
CA ALA A 65 -12.99 -12.20 -5.37
C ALA A 65 -13.16 -13.03 -4.10
N LEU A 66 -14.04 -12.62 -3.21
CA LEU A 66 -14.32 -13.36 -1.99
C LEU A 66 -15.01 -14.68 -2.28
N ILE A 67 -15.95 -14.68 -3.22
CA ILE A 67 -16.67 -15.87 -3.63
C ILE A 67 -15.74 -16.87 -4.30
N THR A 68 -14.82 -16.37 -5.11
CA THR A 68 -13.89 -17.21 -5.85
C THR A 68 -12.95 -17.98 -4.94
N GLU A 69 -12.63 -17.42 -3.80
CA GLU A 69 -11.73 -18.05 -2.85
C GLU A 69 -12.39 -19.08 -1.95
N SER A 70 -13.68 -19.07 -1.89
CA SER A 70 -14.41 -19.96 -1.01
C SER A 70 -14.72 -21.32 -1.62
#